data_66aec11bfeb94616fcfcc22ae10bd7e2
#
_entry.id   66aec11bfeb94616fcfcc22ae10bd7e2
#
_cell.length_a   1.000
_cell.length_b   1.000
_cell.length_c   1.000
_cell.angle_alpha   90.00
_cell.angle_beta   90.00
_cell.angle_gamma   90.00
#
_symmetry.space_group_name_H-M   'P 1'
#
loop_
_entity.id
_entity.type
_entity.pdbx_description
1 polymer ?
#
loop_
_entity_poly.entity_id
_entity_poly.type
_entity_poly.pdbx_seq_one_letter_code
_entity_poly.pdbx_strand_id
1 'polypeptide(L)'
;AQLSQEYAGKDPVFVGVLKGVVVFYADFVKNFTEHCQMDFMWISSYAGTTSGEMVVRKDVSTDLKGRHVVILEDIFDTGTSLQYTYEHLLTKEPASLKICTLLDKPERRREGITLQADWTGFVVPNEFVVGYGLDYNEGYRNLPYVGVLKPECYA
;
A
#
# COMPACT_ATOMS: atom_id res chain seq x y z
N ALA A 1 17.73 1.97 -2.19
CA ALA A 1 18.76 2.33 -3.19
C ALA A 1 18.17 2.42 -4.60
N GLN A 2 17.44 1.40 -5.06
CA GLN A 2 16.90 1.37 -6.43
C GLN A 2 15.95 2.53 -6.74
N LEU A 3 14.97 2.80 -5.86
CA LEU A 3 14.04 3.90 -6.05
C LEU A 3 14.73 5.27 -5.94
N SER A 4 15.72 5.40 -5.07
CA SER A 4 16.48 6.65 -4.96
C SER A 4 17.18 6.99 -6.28
N GLN A 5 17.73 5.99 -6.97
CA GLN A 5 18.35 6.19 -8.29
C GLN A 5 17.31 6.53 -9.36
N GLU A 6 16.20 5.81 -9.40
CA GLU A 6 15.18 6.00 -10.43
C GLU A 6 14.49 7.37 -10.32
N TYR A 7 14.30 7.86 -9.11
CA TYR A 7 13.61 9.13 -8.86
C TYR A 7 14.54 10.30 -8.53
N ALA A 8 15.83 10.15 -8.75
CA ALA A 8 16.77 11.25 -8.56
C ALA A 8 16.35 12.48 -9.37
N GLY A 9 16.20 13.63 -8.72
CA GLY A 9 15.80 14.88 -9.33
C GLY A 9 14.31 14.97 -9.75
N LYS A 10 13.49 13.97 -9.47
CA LYS A 10 12.08 13.92 -9.88
C LYS A 10 11.11 14.35 -8.78
N ASP A 11 11.57 14.53 -7.55
CA ASP A 11 10.75 14.92 -6.39
C ASP A 11 9.44 14.13 -6.30
N PRO A 12 9.49 12.81 -6.13
CA PRO A 12 8.29 11.98 -6.14
C PRO A 12 7.41 12.23 -4.91
N VAL A 13 6.12 11.98 -5.07
CA VAL A 13 5.17 11.94 -3.96
C VAL A 13 4.91 10.47 -3.61
N PHE A 14 5.22 10.09 -2.39
CA PHE A 14 4.90 8.77 -1.86
C PHE A 14 3.54 8.82 -1.17
N VAL A 15 2.60 8.04 -1.64
CA VAL A 15 1.25 7.96 -1.08
C VAL A 15 1.10 6.61 -0.37
N GLY A 16 0.90 6.65 0.94
CA GLY A 16 0.62 5.47 1.75
C GLY A 16 -0.87 5.33 2.02
N VAL A 17 -1.38 4.11 1.98
CA VAL A 17 -2.78 3.83 2.30
C VAL A 17 -2.86 3.32 3.74
N LEU A 18 -3.39 4.16 4.63
CA LEU A 18 -3.50 3.87 6.07
C LEU A 18 -4.47 2.71 6.34
N LYS A 19 -4.35 2.00 7.46
CA LYS A 19 -3.35 2.20 8.56
C LYS A 19 -2.12 1.32 8.40
N GLY A 20 -2.27 0.12 7.87
CA GLY A 20 -1.26 -0.94 7.89
C GLY A 20 0.10 -0.55 7.33
N VAL A 21 0.13 0.35 6.37
CA VAL A 21 1.36 0.78 5.71
C VAL A 21 2.27 1.64 6.59
N VAL A 22 1.75 2.19 7.70
CA VAL A 22 2.42 3.27 8.44
C VAL A 22 3.85 2.91 8.87
N VAL A 23 4.06 1.68 9.33
CA VAL A 23 5.39 1.23 9.81
C VAL A 23 6.37 1.09 8.65
N PHE A 24 5.97 0.38 7.60
CA PHE A 24 6.77 0.26 6.38
C PHE A 24 7.06 1.63 5.76
N TYR A 25 6.05 2.48 5.68
CA TYR A 25 6.15 3.82 5.11
C TYR A 25 7.23 4.65 5.81
N ALA A 26 7.21 4.66 7.14
CA ALA A 26 8.17 5.41 7.93
C ALA A 26 9.61 4.93 7.68
N ASP A 27 9.82 3.61 7.65
CA ASP A 27 11.13 3.04 7.37
C ASP A 27 11.57 3.29 5.92
N PHE A 28 10.63 3.19 4.99
CA PHE A 28 10.90 3.43 3.57
C PHE A 28 11.40 4.86 3.34
N VAL A 29 10.67 5.87 3.80
CA VAL A 29 11.03 7.28 3.53
C VAL A 29 12.34 7.68 4.19
N LYS A 30 12.67 7.11 5.36
CA LYS A 30 13.96 7.36 6.03
C LYS A 30 15.14 6.80 5.23
N ASN A 31 14.91 5.80 4.40
CA ASN A 31 15.94 5.17 3.57
C ASN A 31 15.96 5.69 2.12
N PHE A 32 15.01 6.53 1.77
CA PHE A 32 15.00 7.22 0.47
C PHE A 32 15.92 8.46 0.58
N THR A 33 16.93 8.51 -0.27
CA THR A 33 18.03 9.48 -0.11
C THR A 33 17.84 10.76 -0.92
N GLU A 34 16.82 10.82 -1.74
CA GLU A 34 16.52 11.98 -2.58
C GLU A 34 15.38 12.82 -1.96
N HIS A 35 15.16 13.99 -2.52
CA HIS A 35 14.04 14.83 -2.10
C HIS A 35 12.72 14.17 -2.49
N CYS A 36 11.75 14.19 -1.58
CA CYS A 36 10.41 13.61 -1.82
C CYS A 36 9.36 14.33 -0.99
N GLN A 37 8.10 14.12 -1.36
CA GLN A 37 6.96 14.56 -0.55
C GLN A 37 6.20 13.36 -0.03
N MET A 38 5.58 13.52 1.13
CA MET A 38 4.82 12.48 1.82
C MET A 38 3.35 12.83 1.81
N ASP A 39 2.50 11.84 1.51
CA ASP A 39 1.06 12.00 1.64
C ASP A 39 0.42 10.65 1.98
N PHE A 40 -0.82 10.68 2.43
CA PHE A 40 -1.55 9.51 2.86
C PHE A 40 -2.99 9.56 2.36
N MET A 41 -3.52 8.37 2.11
CA MET A 41 -4.94 8.14 1.91
C MET A 41 -5.47 7.18 2.97
N TRP A 42 -6.76 7.24 3.20
CA TRP A 42 -7.46 6.24 3.98
C TRP A 42 -8.72 5.84 3.25
N ILE A 43 -8.80 4.56 2.91
CA ILE A 43 -9.97 3.98 2.28
C ILE A 43 -10.53 2.87 3.18
N SER A 44 -11.82 2.66 3.12
CA SER A 44 -12.48 1.57 3.83
C SER A 44 -13.63 1.02 3.00
N SER A 45 -14.05 -0.19 3.32
CA SER A 45 -15.30 -0.72 2.79
C SER A 45 -16.47 0.03 3.43
N TYR A 46 -17.54 0.23 2.65
CA TYR A 46 -18.76 0.82 3.17
C TYR A 46 -19.44 -0.16 4.13
N ALA A 47 -19.64 0.28 5.38
CA ALA A 47 -20.28 -0.55 6.41
C ALA A 47 -21.74 -0.81 6.05
N GLY A 48 -22.13 -2.10 6.09
CA GLY A 48 -23.54 -2.51 5.90
C GLY A 48 -23.93 -2.87 4.47
N THR A 49 -23.01 -2.84 3.51
CA THR A 49 -23.29 -3.35 2.16
C THR A 49 -22.57 -4.68 1.92
N THR A 50 -23.27 -5.62 1.29
CA THR A 50 -22.68 -6.88 0.83
C THR A 50 -21.83 -6.70 -0.44
N SER A 51 -21.89 -5.52 -1.06
CA SER A 51 -21.23 -5.22 -2.33
C SER A 51 -19.74 -4.91 -2.20
N GLY A 52 -19.23 -4.65 -0.98
CA GLY A 52 -17.83 -4.32 -0.77
C GLY A 52 -17.40 -3.00 -1.40
N GLU A 53 -18.32 -2.04 -1.51
CA GLU A 53 -18.03 -0.72 -2.04
C GLU A 53 -16.96 -0.01 -1.21
N MET A 54 -15.98 0.55 -1.91
CA MET A 54 -14.90 1.30 -1.30
C MET A 54 -15.28 2.77 -1.13
N VAL A 55 -14.85 3.35 -0.02
CA VAL A 55 -15.07 4.77 0.28
C VAL A 55 -13.74 5.41 0.66
N VAL A 56 -13.45 6.56 0.06
CA VAL A 56 -12.31 7.38 0.44
C VAL A 56 -12.67 8.14 1.71
N ARG A 57 -12.07 7.74 2.83
CA ARG A 57 -12.24 8.42 4.14
C ARG A 57 -11.37 9.65 4.25
N LYS A 58 -10.18 9.59 3.70
CA LYS A 58 -9.26 10.71 3.59
C LYS A 58 -8.56 10.62 2.24
N ASP A 59 -8.66 11.67 1.46
CA ASP A 59 -7.95 11.81 0.20
C ASP A 59 -6.58 12.45 0.41
N VAL A 60 -5.74 12.37 -0.62
CA VAL A 60 -4.45 13.07 -0.63
C VAL A 60 -4.68 14.59 -0.53
N SER A 61 -3.76 15.27 0.14
CA SER A 61 -3.79 16.73 0.28
C SER A 61 -2.93 17.43 -0.78
N THR A 62 -1.95 16.72 -1.33
CA THR A 62 -1.03 17.23 -2.34
C THR A 62 -1.71 17.25 -3.72
N ASP A 63 -1.49 18.30 -4.49
CA ASP A 63 -1.87 18.32 -5.90
C ASP A 63 -0.92 17.39 -6.68
N LEU A 64 -1.47 16.29 -7.21
CA LEU A 64 -0.68 15.27 -7.89
C LEU A 64 -0.53 15.50 -9.40
N LYS A 65 -1.17 16.52 -9.94
CA LYS A 65 -1.13 16.79 -11.39
C LYS A 65 0.31 17.04 -11.85
N GLY A 66 0.73 16.26 -12.83
CA GLY A 66 2.07 16.36 -13.38
C GLY A 66 3.20 15.83 -12.47
N ARG A 67 2.85 15.23 -11.31
CA ARG A 67 3.83 14.71 -10.36
C ARG A 67 4.09 13.23 -10.61
N HIS A 68 5.30 12.80 -10.27
CA HIS A 68 5.63 11.37 -10.19
C HIS A 68 5.12 10.83 -8.85
N VAL A 69 4.24 9.85 -8.88
CA VAL A 69 3.57 9.31 -7.70
C VAL A 69 3.89 7.83 -7.55
N VAL A 70 4.21 7.43 -6.33
CA VAL A 70 4.42 6.02 -5.97
C VAL A 70 3.49 5.68 -4.82
N ILE A 71 2.63 4.69 -5.02
CA ILE A 71 1.82 4.12 -3.95
C ILE A 71 2.71 3.18 -3.14
N LEU A 72 2.80 3.42 -1.83
CA LEU A 72 3.42 2.49 -0.89
C LEU A 72 2.34 1.65 -0.23
N GLU A 73 2.47 0.34 -0.32
CA GLU A 73 1.52 -0.63 0.21
C GLU A 73 2.23 -1.60 1.15
N ASP A 74 1.57 -1.97 2.24
CA ASP A 74 2.08 -2.97 3.17
C ASP A 74 1.98 -4.38 2.57
N ILE A 75 0.83 -4.70 2.00
CA ILE A 75 0.59 -6.00 1.41
C ILE A 75 -0.31 -5.89 0.18
N PHE A 76 0.11 -6.53 -0.90
CA PHE A 76 -0.70 -6.72 -2.10
C PHE A 76 -1.35 -8.09 -2.02
N ASP A 77 -2.58 -8.11 -1.52
CA ASP A 77 -3.37 -9.32 -1.25
C ASP A 77 -4.36 -9.59 -2.40
N THR A 78 -5.66 -9.38 -2.20
CA THR A 78 -6.66 -9.59 -3.26
C THR A 78 -6.56 -8.59 -4.40
N GLY A 79 -6.01 -7.43 -4.12
CA GLY A 79 -5.83 -6.34 -5.08
C GLY A 79 -7.02 -5.40 -5.20
N THR A 80 -8.14 -5.68 -4.53
CA THR A 80 -9.36 -4.87 -4.64
C THR A 80 -9.13 -3.43 -4.19
N SER A 81 -8.58 -3.22 -3.00
CA SER A 81 -8.34 -1.86 -2.50
C SER A 81 -7.21 -1.16 -3.25
N LEU A 82 -6.19 -1.90 -3.66
CA LEU A 82 -5.09 -1.32 -4.43
C LEU A 82 -5.55 -0.89 -5.82
N GLN A 83 -6.39 -1.69 -6.48
CA GLN A 83 -7.00 -1.32 -7.76
C GLN A 83 -7.82 -0.04 -7.63
N TYR A 84 -8.65 0.05 -6.61
CA TYR A 84 -9.45 1.23 -6.32
C TYR A 84 -8.56 2.47 -6.10
N THR A 85 -7.54 2.34 -5.26
CA THR A 85 -6.58 3.41 -4.99
C THR A 85 -5.88 3.88 -6.26
N TYR A 86 -5.40 2.93 -7.07
CA TYR A 86 -4.71 3.21 -8.31
C TYR A 86 -5.61 4.00 -9.28
N GLU A 87 -6.82 3.53 -9.50
CA GLU A 87 -7.79 4.21 -10.39
C GLU A 87 -8.16 5.60 -9.86
N HIS A 88 -8.36 5.73 -8.55
CA HIS A 88 -8.64 7.03 -7.93
C HIS A 88 -7.50 8.02 -8.15
N LEU A 89 -6.26 7.61 -7.94
CA LEU A 89 -5.11 8.49 -8.13
C LEU A 89 -4.86 8.83 -9.60
N LEU A 90 -5.20 7.93 -10.54
CA LEU A 90 -5.14 8.25 -11.96
C LEU A 90 -6.04 9.44 -12.34
N THR A 91 -7.17 9.60 -11.67
CA THR A 91 -8.08 10.74 -11.94
C THR A 91 -7.44 12.09 -11.62
N LYS A 92 -6.35 12.10 -10.86
CA LYS A 92 -5.61 13.31 -10.47
C LYS A 92 -4.51 13.69 -11.48
N GLU A 93 -4.42 12.98 -12.58
CA GLU A 93 -3.54 13.26 -13.72
C GLU A 93 -2.04 13.32 -13.35
N PRO A 94 -1.50 12.32 -12.62
CA PRO A 94 -0.06 12.30 -12.34
C PRO A 94 0.76 12.10 -13.61
N ALA A 95 2.02 12.54 -13.60
CA ALA A 95 2.96 12.27 -14.70
C ALA A 95 3.31 10.78 -14.78
N SER A 96 3.38 10.12 -13.64
CA SER A 96 3.52 8.66 -13.54
C SER A 96 2.90 8.16 -12.25
N LEU A 97 2.43 6.92 -12.25
CA LEU A 97 1.87 6.27 -11.08
C LEU A 97 2.37 4.84 -11.03
N LYS A 98 3.14 4.51 -9.99
CA LYS A 98 3.74 3.20 -9.78
C LYS A 98 3.42 2.68 -8.39
N ILE A 99 3.65 1.40 -8.17
CA ILE A 99 3.30 0.69 -6.94
C ILE A 99 4.55 0.02 -6.37
N CYS A 100 4.81 0.28 -5.09
CA CYS A 100 5.83 -0.40 -4.30
C CYS A 100 5.15 -1.07 -3.12
N THR A 101 5.20 -2.39 -3.05
CA THR A 101 4.63 -3.15 -1.94
C THR A 101 5.72 -3.85 -1.14
N LEU A 102 5.56 -3.90 0.18
CA LEU A 102 6.45 -4.67 1.03
C LEU A 102 6.24 -6.17 0.82
N LEU A 103 4.99 -6.61 0.89
CA LEU A 103 4.61 -8.01 0.74
C LEU A 103 3.67 -8.20 -0.45
N ASP A 104 3.83 -9.31 -1.14
CA ASP A 104 2.95 -9.71 -2.24
C ASP A 104 2.47 -11.13 -2.04
N LYS A 105 1.15 -11.33 -2.09
CA LYS A 105 0.48 -12.65 -2.06
C LYS A 105 -0.20 -12.89 -3.41
N PRO A 106 0.51 -13.30 -4.45
CA PRO A 106 -0.08 -13.45 -5.79
C PRO A 106 -1.20 -14.49 -5.84
N GLU A 107 -1.17 -15.51 -4.97
CA GLU A 107 -2.21 -16.54 -4.90
C GLU A 107 -3.57 -16.00 -4.45
N ARG A 108 -3.61 -14.82 -3.83
CA ARG A 108 -4.85 -14.21 -3.32
C ARG A 108 -5.50 -13.25 -4.29
N ARG A 109 -4.92 -13.01 -5.46
CA ARG A 109 -5.48 -12.07 -6.43
C ARG A 109 -6.91 -12.42 -6.79
N ARG A 110 -7.79 -11.41 -6.77
CA ARG A 110 -9.15 -11.55 -7.27
C ARG A 110 -9.16 -11.60 -8.78
N GLU A 111 -10.15 -12.32 -9.33
CA GLU A 111 -10.41 -12.30 -10.76
C GLU A 111 -10.65 -10.85 -11.24
N GLY A 112 -10.09 -10.52 -12.38
CA GLY A 112 -10.20 -9.17 -12.96
C GLY A 112 -9.14 -8.18 -12.51
N ILE A 113 -8.32 -8.52 -11.51
CA ILE A 113 -7.20 -7.67 -11.10
C ILE A 113 -6.02 -7.91 -12.03
N THR A 114 -5.63 -6.87 -12.77
CA THR A 114 -4.52 -6.89 -13.73
C THR A 114 -3.30 -6.12 -13.24
N LEU A 115 -3.43 -5.37 -12.15
CA LEU A 115 -2.33 -4.62 -11.58
C LEU A 115 -1.18 -5.52 -11.15
N GLN A 116 0.02 -5.01 -11.29
CA GLN A 116 1.24 -5.61 -10.76
C GLN A 116 2.03 -4.54 -10.02
N ALA A 117 2.73 -4.93 -8.97
CA ALA A 117 3.64 -4.04 -8.28
C ALA A 117 4.89 -3.81 -9.15
N ASP A 118 5.36 -2.57 -9.21
CA ASP A 118 6.61 -2.23 -9.89
C ASP A 118 7.82 -2.65 -9.07
N TRP A 119 7.67 -2.62 -7.75
CA TRP A 119 8.67 -3.11 -6.81
C TRP A 119 7.99 -3.91 -5.71
N THR A 120 8.54 -5.08 -5.41
CA THR A 120 8.07 -5.98 -4.35
C THR A 120 9.22 -6.31 -3.42
N GLY A 121 9.00 -6.14 -2.12
CA GLY A 121 9.98 -6.53 -1.12
C GLY A 121 10.09 -8.04 -0.99
N PHE A 122 8.98 -8.70 -0.70
CA PHE A 122 8.92 -10.16 -0.51
C PHE A 122 7.63 -10.73 -1.08
N VAL A 123 7.76 -11.85 -1.78
CA VAL A 123 6.60 -12.68 -2.14
C VAL A 123 6.36 -13.65 -1.01
N VAL A 124 5.13 -13.72 -0.51
CA VAL A 124 4.76 -14.59 0.61
C VAL A 124 3.67 -15.57 0.20
N PRO A 125 3.65 -16.78 0.80
CA PRO A 125 2.60 -17.76 0.52
C PRO A 125 1.25 -17.30 1.11
N ASN A 126 0.19 -18.04 0.80
CA ASN A 126 -1.15 -17.76 1.30
C ASN A 126 -1.27 -18.16 2.80
N GLU A 127 -0.60 -17.40 3.65
CA GLU A 127 -0.66 -17.52 5.10
C GLU A 127 -1.13 -16.21 5.71
N PHE A 128 -1.73 -16.27 6.88
CA PHE A 128 -2.19 -15.07 7.59
C PHE A 128 -1.00 -14.42 8.30
N VAL A 129 -0.58 -13.26 7.80
CA VAL A 129 0.58 -12.54 8.36
C VAL A 129 0.14 -11.34 9.16
N VAL A 130 0.86 -11.07 10.24
CA VAL A 130 0.62 -9.94 11.15
C VAL A 130 1.95 -9.31 11.56
N GLY A 131 1.88 -8.12 12.12
CA GLY A 131 3.04 -7.37 12.59
C GLY A 131 3.57 -6.39 11.55
N TYR A 132 4.44 -5.53 11.98
CA TYR A 132 5.03 -4.47 11.16
C TYR A 132 3.96 -3.61 10.47
N GLY A 133 2.88 -3.31 11.20
CA GLY A 133 1.71 -2.57 10.71
C GLY A 133 0.51 -3.45 10.35
N LEU A 134 0.72 -4.70 9.98
CA LEU A 134 -0.34 -5.65 9.65
C LEU A 134 -1.08 -6.12 10.90
N ASP A 135 -2.39 -6.31 10.79
CA ASP A 135 -3.25 -6.59 11.93
C ASP A 135 -4.06 -7.87 11.82
N TYR A 136 -4.55 -8.27 12.99
CA TYR A 136 -5.73 -9.11 13.17
C TYR A 136 -6.62 -8.46 14.23
N ASN A 137 -7.83 -8.04 13.86
CA ASN A 137 -8.77 -7.31 14.73
C ASN A 137 -8.10 -6.11 15.43
N GLU A 138 -7.35 -5.30 14.69
CA GLU A 138 -6.57 -4.14 15.16
C GLU A 138 -5.41 -4.48 16.10
N GLY A 139 -5.19 -5.76 16.41
CA GLY A 139 -4.05 -6.21 17.19
C GLY A 139 -2.82 -6.53 16.34
N TYR A 140 -1.68 -6.71 16.99
CA TYR A 140 -0.40 -7.15 16.43
C TYR A 140 0.33 -6.13 15.54
N ARG A 141 -0.25 -4.97 15.21
CA ARG A 141 0.41 -3.96 14.35
C ARG A 141 1.76 -3.50 14.89
N ASN A 142 1.94 -3.52 16.20
CA ASN A 142 3.14 -3.02 16.87
C ASN A 142 4.28 -4.03 16.97
N LEU A 143 4.11 -5.26 16.47
CA LEU A 143 5.23 -6.20 16.41
C LEU A 143 6.30 -5.65 15.46
N PRO A 144 7.59 -5.67 15.85
CA PRO A 144 8.66 -5.11 15.02
C PRO A 144 9.09 -6.02 13.88
N TYR A 145 8.33 -7.06 13.59
CA TYR A 145 8.55 -8.02 12.52
C TYR A 145 7.23 -8.47 11.93
N VAL A 146 7.27 -9.08 10.75
CA VAL A 146 6.13 -9.79 10.17
C VAL A 146 6.21 -11.25 10.58
N GLY A 147 5.10 -11.77 11.11
CA GLY A 147 5.00 -13.17 11.52
C GLY A 147 3.73 -13.82 10.99
N VAL A 148 3.71 -15.14 10.95
CA VAL A 148 2.51 -15.91 10.58
C VAL A 148 1.67 -16.13 11.84
N LEU A 149 0.41 -15.71 11.79
CA LEU A 149 -0.53 -15.94 12.89
C LEU A 149 -0.95 -17.41 12.88
N LYS A 150 -0.87 -18.04 14.04
CA LYS A 150 -1.25 -19.44 14.17
C LYS A 150 -2.76 -19.61 13.91
N PRO A 151 -3.17 -20.69 13.20
CA PRO A 151 -4.58 -20.92 12.89
C PRO A 151 -5.51 -20.90 14.10
N GLU A 152 -5.07 -21.37 15.24
CA GLU A 152 -5.87 -21.36 16.46
C GLU A 152 -6.21 -19.95 16.96
N CYS A 153 -5.52 -18.92 16.50
CA CYS A 153 -5.77 -17.55 16.91
C CYS A 153 -6.92 -16.90 16.13
N TYR A 154 -7.29 -17.43 14.97
CA TYR A 154 -8.33 -16.85 14.12
C TYR A 154 -9.35 -17.89 13.59
N ALA A 155 -9.22 -19.12 13.98
CA ALA A 155 -10.14 -20.21 13.62
C ALA A 155 -11.39 -20.19 14.50
#